data_98112b4e517bc7034019ef06c630c60c
#
_entry.id   98112b4e517bc7034019ef06c630c60c
#
_cell.length_a   1.000
_cell.length_b   1.000
_cell.length_c   1.000
_cell.angle_alpha   90.00
_cell.angle_beta   90.00
_cell.angle_gamma   90.00
#
_symmetry.space_group_name_H-M   'P 1'
#
loop_
_entity.id
_entity.type
_entity.pdbx_description
1 polymer ?
#
loop_
_entity_poly.entity_id
_entity_poly.type
_entity_poly.pdbx_seq_one_letter_code
_entity_poly.pdbx_strand_id
1 'polypeptide(L)'
;MTDLRRTSSRRARWLLAALAWACGVAAVSGATPAAAQGKLEAQYEATLAGIPVGRGAWNIEISDDQFTASAVGGTAGLLKSFSSSSGTGSALGRVVNGTLVSTNYSASTTTSKKSEAIHMVLSNGTIKEFAIEPQPPVDPDRIPVTEAHKKGVFDPMTGSMLHVPGTADPLSPDACRGSAAVFDGRMRYDLKLDFKRMETVRAEKGYQGPVVVCAIYFTPVAGYIPDRPVIKYLVSARNMEIAFAPVAGTRILVPFRVVIPTYLGIAMLEATQFITTPTPPRVAKTN
;
A
#
# COMPACT_ATOMS: atom_id res chain seq x y z
N MET A 1 -56.33 -81.75 7.48
CA MET A 1 -57.67 -81.21 7.77
C MET A 1 -57.64 -79.80 7.29
N THR A 2 -58.12 -79.60 6.10
CA THR A 2 -59.34 -78.87 5.76
C THR A 2 -59.18 -77.34 6.02
N ASP A 3 -59.43 -76.42 5.19
CA ASP A 3 -60.03 -76.39 3.87
C ASP A 3 -60.11 -74.91 3.46
N LEU A 4 -59.92 -74.72 2.23
CA LEU A 4 -60.73 -73.95 1.31
C LEU A 4 -61.01 -72.42 1.47
N ARG A 5 -60.51 -71.70 0.46
CA ARG A 5 -61.32 -70.85 -0.43
C ARG A 5 -61.74 -69.47 0.11
N ARG A 6 -61.67 -68.40 -0.60
CA ARG A 6 -62.09 -68.05 -1.96
C ARG A 6 -61.72 -66.59 -2.27
N THR A 7 -61.12 -66.37 -3.39
CA THR A 7 -61.37 -65.42 -4.46
C THR A 7 -62.37 -64.28 -4.24
N SER A 8 -62.02 -63.08 -4.59
CA SER A 8 -62.59 -62.26 -5.67
C SER A 8 -61.96 -60.87 -5.65
N SER A 9 -61.24 -60.50 -6.69
CA SER A 9 -61.56 -59.66 -7.84
C SER A 9 -62.38 -58.39 -7.53
N ARG A 10 -61.80 -57.24 -7.76
CA ARG A 10 -62.31 -56.27 -8.76
C ARG A 10 -61.63 -54.90 -8.65
N ARG A 11 -60.98 -54.64 -9.74
CA ARG A 11 -61.07 -53.35 -10.51
C ARG A 11 -60.73 -52.05 -9.77
N ALA A 12 -59.57 -51.57 -10.08
CA ALA A 12 -59.37 -50.39 -10.90
C ALA A 12 -60.05 -49.09 -10.43
N ARG A 13 -59.26 -48.22 -9.96
CA ARG A 13 -59.40 -46.76 -10.24
C ARG A 13 -58.08 -46.09 -10.22
N TRP A 14 -57.68 -45.72 -11.40
CA TRP A 14 -56.59 -44.83 -11.65
C TRP A 14 -56.88 -43.44 -11.06
N LEU A 15 -56.11 -42.98 -10.12
CA LEU A 15 -56.07 -41.55 -9.80
C LEU A 15 -54.62 -41.10 -9.93
N LEU A 16 -54.42 -40.38 -11.01
CA LEU A 16 -53.20 -39.61 -11.32
C LEU A 16 -52.97 -38.59 -10.22
N ALA A 17 -51.98 -38.82 -9.37
CA ALA A 17 -51.41 -37.77 -8.55
C ALA A 17 -50.12 -37.29 -9.24
N ALA A 18 -50.23 -36.22 -10.01
CA ALA A 18 -49.10 -35.51 -10.54
C ALA A 18 -48.35 -34.82 -9.39
N LEU A 19 -47.23 -35.41 -8.94
CA LEU A 19 -46.29 -34.69 -8.10
C LEU A 19 -45.51 -33.72 -8.97
N ALA A 20 -45.92 -32.48 -8.90
CA ALA A 20 -45.16 -31.37 -9.42
C ALA A 20 -43.86 -31.24 -8.61
N TRP A 21 -42.75 -31.67 -9.20
CA TRP A 21 -41.41 -31.34 -8.74
C TRP A 21 -41.19 -29.86 -9.04
N ALA A 22 -41.43 -29.00 -8.05
CA ALA A 22 -40.97 -27.64 -8.06
C ALA A 22 -39.46 -27.69 -7.87
N CYS A 23 -38.69 -27.70 -8.96
CA CYS A 23 -37.28 -27.37 -8.94
C CYS A 23 -37.13 -25.91 -8.48
N GLY A 24 -36.96 -25.72 -7.16
CA GLY A 24 -36.48 -24.48 -6.60
C GLY A 24 -35.04 -24.22 -7.12
N VAL A 25 -34.93 -23.42 -8.16
CA VAL A 25 -33.67 -22.83 -8.55
C VAL A 25 -33.28 -21.88 -7.42
N ALA A 26 -32.48 -22.35 -6.47
CA ALA A 26 -31.81 -21.52 -5.51
C ALA A 26 -30.87 -20.62 -6.34
N ALA A 27 -31.30 -19.40 -6.56
CA ALA A 27 -30.42 -18.36 -7.08
C ALA A 27 -29.27 -18.20 -6.06
N VAL A 28 -28.15 -18.84 -6.31
CA VAL A 28 -26.89 -18.55 -5.63
C VAL A 28 -26.56 -17.11 -6.03
N SER A 29 -27.02 -16.17 -5.22
CA SER A 29 -26.57 -14.80 -5.30
C SER A 29 -25.07 -14.84 -5.03
N GLY A 30 -24.27 -14.94 -6.10
CA GLY A 30 -22.83 -14.77 -6.02
C GLY A 30 -22.59 -13.39 -5.42
N ALA A 31 -22.19 -13.32 -4.15
CA ALA A 31 -21.68 -12.11 -3.58
C ALA A 31 -20.49 -11.69 -4.44
N THR A 32 -20.71 -10.74 -5.33
CA THR A 32 -19.60 -10.03 -5.98
C THR A 32 -18.71 -9.52 -4.84
N PRO A 33 -17.39 -9.81 -4.86
CA PRO A 33 -16.51 -9.24 -3.86
C PRO A 33 -16.75 -7.73 -3.87
N ALA A 34 -17.12 -7.19 -2.72
CA ALA A 34 -17.30 -5.76 -2.58
C ALA A 34 -16.00 -5.11 -3.04
N ALA A 35 -16.11 -4.31 -4.07
CA ALA A 35 -14.97 -3.62 -4.64
C ALA A 35 -14.30 -2.81 -3.53
N ALA A 36 -13.01 -3.03 -3.35
CA ALA A 36 -12.23 -2.44 -2.27
C ALA A 36 -11.90 -0.99 -2.65
N GLN A 37 -12.78 -0.06 -2.28
CA GLN A 37 -12.63 1.35 -2.60
C GLN A 37 -12.45 2.16 -1.32
N GLY A 38 -11.51 3.09 -1.34
CA GLY A 38 -11.23 3.91 -0.17
C GLY A 38 -10.46 5.17 -0.49
N LYS A 39 -10.58 6.12 0.43
CA LYS A 39 -9.87 7.39 0.37
C LYS A 39 -9.13 7.63 1.68
N LEU A 40 -7.94 8.23 1.58
CA LEU A 40 -7.14 8.71 2.70
C LEU A 40 -6.76 10.17 2.48
N GLU A 41 -6.93 10.98 3.53
CA GLU A 41 -6.38 12.32 3.67
C GLU A 41 -5.54 12.34 4.96
N ALA A 42 -4.22 12.39 4.82
CA ALA A 42 -3.30 12.37 5.96
C ALA A 42 -2.42 13.60 5.99
N GLN A 43 -2.11 14.08 7.20
CA GLN A 43 -1.09 15.09 7.46
C GLN A 43 -0.05 14.49 8.41
N TYR A 44 1.19 14.84 8.19
CA TYR A 44 2.31 14.30 8.94
C TYR A 44 3.18 15.41 9.49
N GLU A 45 3.75 15.16 10.66
CA GLU A 45 4.86 15.92 11.20
C GLU A 45 6.12 15.05 11.22
N ALA A 46 7.23 15.63 10.77
CA ALA A 46 8.56 15.03 10.88
C ALA A 46 9.31 15.69 12.03
N THR A 47 9.87 14.87 12.91
CA THR A 47 10.72 15.32 14.02
C THR A 47 12.09 14.69 13.95
N LEU A 48 13.11 15.39 14.48
CA LEU A 48 14.45 14.85 14.72
C LEU A 48 14.82 15.15 16.16
N ALA A 49 15.13 14.12 16.94
CA ALA A 49 15.37 14.22 18.37
C ALA A 49 14.24 14.97 19.11
N GLY A 50 12.98 14.77 18.70
CA GLY A 50 11.81 15.44 19.24
C GLY A 50 11.56 16.88 18.75
N ILE A 51 12.44 17.44 17.92
CA ILE A 51 12.29 18.79 17.37
C ILE A 51 11.57 18.70 16.02
N PRO A 52 10.46 19.44 15.80
CA PRO A 52 9.80 19.51 14.50
C PRO A 52 10.71 20.06 13.42
N VAL A 53 10.90 19.30 12.34
CA VAL A 53 11.78 19.61 11.23
C VAL A 53 11.07 19.69 9.88
N GLY A 54 9.87 19.11 9.77
CA GLY A 54 9.12 19.09 8.52
C GLY A 54 7.64 18.80 8.74
N ARG A 55 6.84 19.10 7.71
CA ARG A 55 5.43 18.75 7.61
C ARG A 55 5.11 18.33 6.20
N GLY A 56 4.12 17.46 6.07
CA GLY A 56 3.64 17.01 4.78
C GLY A 56 2.18 16.56 4.83
N ALA A 57 1.63 16.35 3.64
CA ALA A 57 0.31 15.77 3.47
C ALA A 57 0.36 14.67 2.42
N TRP A 58 -0.48 13.67 2.57
CA TRP A 58 -0.64 12.57 1.62
C TRP A 58 -2.11 12.29 1.39
N ASN A 59 -2.53 12.33 0.12
CA ASN A 59 -3.86 11.98 -0.32
C ASN A 59 -3.81 10.74 -1.20
N ILE A 60 -4.69 9.78 -0.95
CA ILE A 60 -4.80 8.54 -1.69
C ILE A 60 -6.26 8.30 -2.02
N GLU A 61 -6.54 7.97 -3.27
CA GLU A 61 -7.85 7.50 -3.72
C GLU A 61 -7.69 6.16 -4.41
N ILE A 62 -8.44 5.15 -3.97
CA ILE A 62 -8.43 3.79 -4.51
C ILE A 62 -9.85 3.47 -4.98
N SER A 63 -9.99 3.14 -6.25
CA SER A 63 -11.23 2.65 -6.86
C SER A 63 -11.08 1.19 -7.30
N ASP A 64 -12.07 0.64 -7.99
CA ASP A 64 -12.08 -0.76 -8.43
C ASP A 64 -10.94 -1.11 -9.37
N ASP A 65 -10.56 -0.19 -10.23
CA ASP A 65 -9.66 -0.42 -11.37
C ASP A 65 -8.42 0.48 -11.36
N GLN A 66 -8.43 1.56 -10.56
CA GLN A 66 -7.34 2.54 -10.55
C GLN A 66 -7.10 3.13 -9.16
N PHE A 67 -5.89 3.63 -8.96
CA PHE A 67 -5.55 4.43 -7.79
C PHE A 67 -4.79 5.69 -8.18
N THR A 68 -4.91 6.69 -7.34
CA THR A 68 -4.07 7.90 -7.36
C THR A 68 -3.55 8.17 -5.97
N ALA A 69 -2.32 8.62 -5.89
CA ALA A 69 -1.68 9.06 -4.66
C ALA A 69 -0.91 10.35 -4.92
N SER A 70 -1.01 11.31 -4.04
CA SER A 70 -0.28 12.58 -4.12
C SER A 70 0.22 13.01 -2.76
N ALA A 71 1.44 13.50 -2.70
CA ALA A 71 2.07 13.97 -1.48
C ALA A 71 2.71 15.33 -1.70
N VAL A 72 2.71 16.13 -0.65
CA VAL A 72 3.44 17.39 -0.56
C VAL A 72 4.14 17.45 0.78
N GLY A 73 5.29 18.11 0.84
CA GLY A 73 5.99 18.28 2.11
C GLY A 73 7.08 19.33 2.05
N GLY A 74 7.60 19.67 3.20
CA GLY A 74 8.69 20.63 3.29
C GLY A 74 9.18 20.84 4.70
N THR A 75 10.27 21.59 4.83
CA THR A 75 10.83 21.97 6.12
C THR A 75 9.85 22.83 6.91
N ALA A 76 9.79 22.61 8.21
CA ALA A 76 8.96 23.33 9.14
C ALA A 76 9.74 23.70 10.42
N GLY A 77 9.11 24.46 11.30
CA GLY A 77 9.69 24.85 12.58
C GLY A 77 10.95 25.73 12.41
N LEU A 78 11.87 25.61 13.34
CA LEU A 78 13.12 26.39 13.35
C LEU A 78 14.01 26.13 12.14
N LEU A 79 13.97 24.92 11.56
CA LEU A 79 14.77 24.59 10.38
C LEU A 79 14.42 25.43 9.15
N LYS A 80 13.17 25.90 9.01
CA LYS A 80 12.72 26.72 7.90
C LYS A 80 13.53 28.03 7.80
N SER A 81 14.02 28.55 8.92
CA SER A 81 14.83 29.77 8.96
C SER A 81 16.26 29.57 8.44
N PHE A 82 16.77 28.36 8.47
CA PHE A 82 18.15 28.03 8.06
C PHE A 82 18.22 27.26 6.74
N SER A 83 17.19 26.49 6.43
CA SER A 83 17.12 25.67 5.21
C SER A 83 15.67 25.53 4.78
N SER A 84 15.34 26.09 3.63
CA SER A 84 14.02 25.93 3.02
C SER A 84 14.08 24.81 2.00
N SER A 85 13.22 23.80 2.17
CA SER A 85 13.05 22.71 1.23
C SER A 85 11.57 22.37 1.12
N SER A 86 11.10 22.10 -0.09
CA SER A 86 9.77 21.60 -0.37
C SER A 86 9.85 20.50 -1.42
N GLY A 87 8.86 19.64 -1.42
CA GLY A 87 8.77 18.54 -2.38
C GLY A 87 7.32 18.16 -2.64
N THR A 88 7.11 17.56 -3.81
CA THR A 88 5.86 16.95 -4.21
C THR A 88 6.13 15.55 -4.71
N GLY A 89 5.13 14.69 -4.63
CA GLY A 89 5.16 13.35 -5.21
C GLY A 89 3.79 12.98 -5.70
N SER A 90 3.73 12.19 -6.76
CA SER A 90 2.49 11.59 -7.23
C SER A 90 2.75 10.21 -7.81
N ALA A 91 1.82 9.31 -7.60
CA ALA A 91 1.76 8.01 -8.25
C ALA A 91 0.33 7.77 -8.72
N LEU A 92 0.20 7.16 -9.88
CA LEU A 92 -1.08 6.69 -10.39
C LEU A 92 -0.90 5.34 -11.05
N GLY A 93 -1.97 4.56 -11.09
CA GLY A 93 -1.90 3.22 -11.63
C GLY A 93 -3.22 2.48 -11.56
N ARG A 94 -3.15 1.18 -11.79
CA ARG A 94 -4.30 0.28 -11.80
C ARG A 94 -4.38 -0.52 -10.50
N VAL A 95 -5.59 -0.93 -10.16
CA VAL A 95 -5.84 -1.93 -9.13
C VAL A 95 -6.10 -3.27 -9.82
N VAL A 96 -5.27 -4.26 -9.53
CA VAL A 96 -5.38 -5.60 -10.11
C VAL A 96 -5.46 -6.62 -8.96
N ASN A 97 -6.61 -7.24 -8.78
CA ASN A 97 -6.87 -8.15 -7.65
C ASN A 97 -6.53 -7.53 -6.27
N GLY A 98 -6.88 -6.24 -6.09
CA GLY A 98 -6.59 -5.47 -4.88
C GLY A 98 -5.14 -4.96 -4.76
N THR A 99 -4.25 -5.37 -5.64
CA THR A 99 -2.85 -4.93 -5.67
C THR A 99 -2.70 -3.65 -6.48
N LEU A 100 -1.97 -2.70 -5.95
CA LEU A 100 -1.67 -1.44 -6.62
C LEU A 100 -0.52 -1.65 -7.63
N VAL A 101 -0.78 -1.41 -8.89
CA VAL A 101 0.18 -1.53 -9.99
C VAL A 101 0.41 -0.15 -10.59
N SER A 102 1.51 0.48 -10.21
CA SER A 102 1.88 1.81 -10.68
C SER A 102 2.11 1.83 -12.20
N THR A 103 1.64 2.89 -12.85
CA THR A 103 1.93 3.19 -14.26
C THR A 103 2.76 4.45 -14.41
N ASN A 104 2.61 5.41 -13.52
CA ASN A 104 3.34 6.66 -13.55
C ASN A 104 3.73 7.09 -12.13
N TYR A 105 4.91 7.59 -12.01
CA TYR A 105 5.41 8.24 -10.80
C TYR A 105 6.13 9.54 -11.15
N SER A 106 5.89 10.57 -10.36
CA SER A 106 6.61 11.83 -10.45
C SER A 106 6.95 12.34 -9.06
N ALA A 107 8.12 12.91 -8.91
CA ALA A 107 8.52 13.59 -7.69
C ALA A 107 9.31 14.84 -8.03
N SER A 108 9.17 15.87 -7.22
CA SER A 108 10.02 17.07 -7.31
C SER A 108 10.49 17.49 -5.94
N THR A 109 11.68 18.04 -5.88
CA THR A 109 12.26 18.61 -4.67
C THR A 109 12.90 19.95 -5.01
N THR A 110 12.57 20.98 -4.26
CA THR A 110 13.14 22.32 -4.39
C THR A 110 13.79 22.71 -3.07
N THR A 111 15.02 23.14 -3.14
CA THR A 111 15.78 23.71 -2.03
C THR A 111 16.19 25.13 -2.39
N SER A 112 16.76 25.87 -1.46
CA SER A 112 17.32 27.21 -1.74
C SER A 112 18.45 27.20 -2.80
N LYS A 113 19.04 26.02 -3.07
CA LYS A 113 20.22 25.90 -3.96
C LYS A 113 19.91 25.19 -5.28
N LYS A 114 18.92 24.29 -5.30
CA LYS A 114 18.62 23.48 -6.48
C LYS A 114 17.18 22.98 -6.47
N SER A 115 16.67 22.72 -7.67
CA SER A 115 15.46 21.93 -7.88
C SER A 115 15.80 20.65 -8.63
N GLU A 116 15.06 19.61 -8.38
CA GLU A 116 15.19 18.33 -9.05
C GLU A 116 13.81 17.73 -9.26
N ALA A 117 13.59 17.15 -10.45
CA ALA A 117 12.37 16.42 -10.77
C ALA A 117 12.71 15.02 -11.25
N ILE A 118 11.86 14.06 -10.91
CA ILE A 118 11.95 12.65 -11.33
C ILE A 118 10.63 12.28 -11.96
N HIS A 119 10.68 11.63 -13.13
CA HIS A 119 9.53 11.08 -13.83
C HIS A 119 9.81 9.63 -14.20
N MET A 120 8.86 8.75 -13.94
CA MET A 120 8.95 7.34 -14.31
C MET A 120 7.64 6.86 -14.92
N VAL A 121 7.74 6.10 -16.02
CA VAL A 121 6.65 5.34 -16.60
C VAL A 121 6.92 3.86 -16.34
N LEU A 122 5.94 3.17 -15.78
CA LEU A 122 6.04 1.77 -15.39
C LEU A 122 5.01 0.92 -16.15
N SER A 123 5.37 -0.33 -16.42
CA SER A 123 4.45 -1.33 -16.90
C SER A 123 4.70 -2.65 -16.16
N ASN A 124 3.72 -3.08 -15.37
CA ASN A 124 3.80 -4.31 -14.57
C ASN A 124 5.10 -4.43 -13.75
N GLY A 125 5.44 -3.38 -12.99
CA GLY A 125 6.65 -3.33 -12.17
C GLY A 125 7.96 -3.18 -12.96
N THR A 126 7.91 -2.89 -14.25
CA THR A 126 9.11 -2.61 -15.05
C THR A 126 9.13 -1.14 -15.44
N ILE A 127 10.22 -0.46 -15.14
CA ILE A 127 10.44 0.92 -15.60
C ILE A 127 10.66 0.88 -17.11
N LYS A 128 9.82 1.57 -17.84
CA LYS A 128 9.91 1.72 -19.32
C LYS A 128 10.65 2.97 -19.71
N GLU A 129 10.36 4.06 -18.99
CA GLU A 129 10.96 5.36 -19.21
C GLU A 129 11.23 6.00 -17.86
N PHE A 130 12.33 6.71 -17.73
CA PHE A 130 12.55 7.58 -16.59
C PHE A 130 13.45 8.75 -16.98
N ALA A 131 13.24 9.87 -16.30
CA ALA A 131 14.05 11.06 -16.40
C ALA A 131 14.31 11.65 -15.03
N ILE A 132 15.49 12.23 -14.86
CA ILE A 132 15.87 13.07 -13.71
C ILE A 132 16.34 14.41 -14.26
N GLU A 133 15.75 15.50 -13.81
CA GLU A 133 16.04 16.86 -14.26
C GLU A 133 16.40 17.75 -13.07
N PRO A 134 17.59 18.40 -13.10
CA PRO A 134 18.67 18.24 -14.08
C PRO A 134 19.30 16.86 -13.98
N GLN A 135 19.85 16.38 -15.09
CA GLN A 135 20.55 15.10 -15.12
C GLN A 135 21.71 15.10 -14.10
N PRO A 136 21.75 14.12 -13.18
CA PRO A 136 22.79 14.08 -12.18
C PRO A 136 24.16 13.80 -12.82
N PRO A 137 25.24 14.39 -12.28
CA PRO A 137 26.58 14.05 -12.75
C PRO A 137 26.87 12.57 -12.54
N VAL A 138 27.67 12.00 -13.44
CA VAL A 138 28.17 10.62 -13.28
C VAL A 138 29.11 10.59 -12.09
N ASP A 139 28.86 9.66 -11.18
CA ASP A 139 29.68 9.42 -9.99
C ASP A 139 30.31 8.03 -10.12
N PRO A 140 31.64 7.94 -10.31
CA PRO A 140 32.33 6.67 -10.56
C PRO A 140 32.28 5.69 -9.36
N ASP A 141 32.09 6.21 -8.14
CA ASP A 141 32.00 5.39 -6.93
C ASP A 141 30.63 4.75 -6.73
N ARG A 142 29.67 5.13 -7.57
CA ARG A 142 28.30 4.63 -7.49
C ARG A 142 28.16 3.27 -8.17
N ILE A 143 27.55 2.31 -7.49
CA ILE A 143 27.20 1.02 -8.10
C ILE A 143 26.26 1.26 -9.29
N PRO A 144 26.61 0.79 -10.51
CA PRO A 144 25.82 1.07 -11.70
C PRO A 144 24.40 0.49 -11.62
N VAL A 145 23.42 1.26 -12.05
CA VAL A 145 22.05 0.78 -12.29
C VAL A 145 21.99 0.18 -13.68
N THR A 146 21.60 -1.08 -13.80
CA THR A 146 21.41 -1.80 -15.06
C THR A 146 19.91 -1.97 -15.38
N GLU A 147 19.58 -2.44 -16.58
CA GLU A 147 18.20 -2.73 -16.97
C GLU A 147 17.54 -3.83 -16.09
N ALA A 148 18.34 -4.76 -15.55
CA ALA A 148 17.83 -5.76 -14.61
C ALA A 148 17.31 -5.14 -13.31
N HIS A 149 17.93 -4.07 -12.84
CA HIS A 149 17.56 -3.36 -11.60
C HIS A 149 16.25 -2.56 -11.72
N LYS A 150 15.73 -2.38 -12.94
CA LYS A 150 14.51 -1.66 -13.26
C LYS A 150 13.30 -2.58 -13.44
N LYS A 151 13.46 -3.89 -13.19
CA LYS A 151 12.39 -4.90 -13.35
C LYS A 151 11.93 -5.42 -12.00
N GLY A 152 10.61 -5.68 -11.88
CA GLY A 152 10.00 -6.17 -10.65
C GLY A 152 10.07 -5.16 -9.51
N VAL A 153 9.93 -3.86 -9.81
CA VAL A 153 10.09 -2.79 -8.83
C VAL A 153 8.80 -1.99 -8.64
N PHE A 154 8.71 -1.37 -7.49
CA PHE A 154 7.76 -0.30 -7.19
C PHE A 154 8.46 1.07 -7.26
N ASP A 155 7.70 2.10 -7.56
CA ASP A 155 8.09 3.47 -7.19
C ASP A 155 7.99 3.67 -5.67
N PRO A 156 8.64 4.69 -5.10
CA PRO A 156 8.68 4.89 -3.65
C PRO A 156 7.31 5.08 -3.00
N MET A 157 6.37 5.71 -3.70
CA MET A 157 5.04 5.98 -3.17
C MET A 157 4.19 4.71 -3.15
N THR A 158 4.12 3.99 -4.28
CA THR A 158 3.39 2.72 -4.36
C THR A 158 4.04 1.66 -3.46
N GLY A 159 5.37 1.60 -3.39
CA GLY A 159 6.10 0.68 -2.52
C GLY A 159 5.92 0.91 -1.02
N SER A 160 5.42 2.08 -0.62
CA SER A 160 5.05 2.38 0.78
C SER A 160 3.60 2.02 1.13
N MET A 161 2.76 1.69 0.13
CA MET A 161 1.38 1.24 0.31
C MET A 161 1.33 -0.28 0.32
N LEU A 162 1.10 -0.86 1.49
CA LEU A 162 1.16 -2.31 1.70
C LEU A 162 -0.18 -2.97 1.40
N HIS A 163 -0.26 -3.79 0.36
CA HIS A 163 -1.42 -4.65 0.11
C HIS A 163 -1.33 -5.93 0.93
N VAL A 164 -2.37 -6.22 1.73
CA VAL A 164 -2.47 -7.46 2.51
C VAL A 164 -3.43 -8.43 1.80
N PRO A 165 -2.94 -9.51 1.20
CA PRO A 165 -3.78 -10.45 0.46
C PRO A 165 -4.69 -11.27 1.39
N GLY A 166 -5.66 -11.98 0.78
CA GLY A 166 -6.58 -12.87 1.51
C GLY A 166 -7.81 -12.16 2.07
N THR A 167 -8.53 -12.84 2.98
CA THR A 167 -9.80 -12.40 3.55
C THR A 167 -9.75 -12.13 5.05
N ALA A 168 -8.65 -12.52 5.72
CA ALA A 168 -8.43 -12.26 7.14
C ALA A 168 -8.24 -10.77 7.41
N ASP A 169 -8.24 -10.36 8.68
CA ASP A 169 -7.99 -8.98 9.07
C ASP A 169 -6.64 -8.50 8.49
N PRO A 170 -6.62 -7.40 7.70
CA PRO A 170 -5.38 -6.85 7.19
C PRO A 170 -4.44 -6.35 8.31
N LEU A 171 -4.96 -5.96 9.47
CA LEU A 171 -4.17 -5.60 10.64
C LEU A 171 -3.75 -6.85 11.43
N SER A 172 -2.83 -7.60 10.88
CA SER A 172 -2.32 -8.84 11.50
C SER A 172 -0.81 -8.95 11.34
N PRO A 173 -0.14 -9.84 12.08
CA PRO A 173 1.29 -10.10 11.90
C PRO A 173 1.69 -10.44 10.46
N ASP A 174 0.77 -11.02 9.69
CA ASP A 174 1.01 -11.42 8.30
C ASP A 174 1.24 -10.21 7.38
N ALA A 175 0.74 -9.04 7.74
CA ALA A 175 1.00 -7.81 7.01
C ALA A 175 2.51 -7.46 6.93
N CYS A 176 3.29 -7.85 7.94
CA CYS A 176 4.74 -7.61 7.96
C CYS A 176 5.56 -8.72 7.25
N ARG A 177 4.90 -9.68 6.59
CA ARG A 177 5.59 -10.72 5.82
C ARG A 177 5.76 -10.28 4.38
N GLY A 178 6.90 -9.68 4.07
CA GLY A 178 7.14 -9.26 2.70
C GLY A 178 8.39 -8.41 2.52
N SER A 179 8.69 -8.18 1.26
CA SER A 179 9.70 -7.23 0.85
C SER A 179 9.19 -6.41 -0.33
N ALA A 180 9.54 -5.13 -0.35
CA ALA A 180 9.30 -4.24 -1.48
C ALA A 180 10.63 -3.95 -2.18
N ALA A 181 10.69 -4.29 -3.46
CA ALA A 181 11.76 -3.91 -4.35
C ALA A 181 11.47 -2.52 -4.90
N VAL A 182 12.21 -1.50 -4.48
CA VAL A 182 11.93 -0.09 -4.83
C VAL A 182 13.00 0.47 -5.74
N PHE A 183 12.58 1.24 -6.75
CA PHE A 183 13.44 2.07 -7.57
C PHE A 183 12.97 3.52 -7.47
N ASP A 184 13.83 4.41 -6.98
CA ASP A 184 13.49 5.81 -6.72
C ASP A 184 13.97 6.78 -7.82
N GLY A 185 14.43 6.24 -8.95
CA GLY A 185 15.06 6.99 -10.03
C GLY A 185 16.58 7.04 -9.93
N ARG A 186 17.16 6.83 -8.75
CA ARG A 186 18.61 6.83 -8.52
C ARG A 186 19.13 5.53 -7.95
N MET A 187 18.38 4.95 -7.01
CA MET A 187 18.75 3.73 -6.29
C MET A 187 17.70 2.65 -6.48
N ARG A 188 18.20 1.44 -6.58
CA ARG A 188 17.44 0.21 -6.41
C ARG A 188 17.76 -0.36 -5.04
N TYR A 189 16.72 -0.56 -4.22
CA TYR A 189 16.87 -1.11 -2.87
C TYR A 189 15.69 -2.00 -2.51
N ASP A 190 15.91 -2.92 -1.57
CA ASP A 190 14.87 -3.73 -0.98
C ASP A 190 14.56 -3.25 0.44
N LEU A 191 13.27 -3.23 0.77
CA LEU A 191 12.78 -3.06 2.13
C LEU A 191 12.11 -4.36 2.56
N LYS A 192 12.75 -5.10 3.48
CA LYS A 192 12.13 -6.27 4.09
C LYS A 192 11.42 -5.84 5.37
N LEU A 193 10.23 -6.40 5.60
CA LEU A 193 9.45 -6.20 6.82
C LEU A 193 9.42 -7.47 7.65
N ASP A 194 9.52 -7.34 8.98
CA ASP A 194 9.25 -8.41 9.93
C ASP A 194 8.31 -7.89 11.03
N PHE A 195 7.35 -8.71 11.45
CA PHE A 195 6.41 -8.34 12.50
C PHE A 195 7.12 -8.04 13.82
N LYS A 196 6.71 -6.97 14.49
CA LYS A 196 7.24 -6.57 15.78
C LYS A 196 6.20 -6.59 16.88
N ARG A 197 5.08 -5.89 16.70
CA ARG A 197 3.98 -5.82 17.67
C ARG A 197 2.72 -5.21 17.05
N MET A 198 1.60 -5.42 17.72
CA MET A 198 0.42 -4.58 17.55
C MET A 198 0.48 -3.41 18.52
N GLU A 199 -0.06 -2.27 18.11
CA GLU A 199 -0.09 -1.05 18.91
C GLU A 199 -1.39 -0.30 18.64
N THR A 200 -1.88 0.48 19.61
CA THR A 200 -3.01 1.40 19.40
C THR A 200 -2.46 2.81 19.27
N VAL A 201 -2.86 3.50 18.19
CA VAL A 201 -2.46 4.88 17.91
C VAL A 201 -3.67 5.80 17.90
N ARG A 202 -3.40 7.09 18.02
CA ARG A 202 -4.40 8.14 17.94
C ARG A 202 -3.81 9.35 17.22
N ALA A 203 -4.34 9.66 16.01
CA ALA A 203 -4.08 10.94 15.39
C ALA A 203 -4.82 12.06 16.13
N GLU A 204 -4.32 13.27 16.07
CA GLU A 204 -5.05 14.45 16.62
C GLU A 204 -6.42 14.59 15.95
N LYS A 205 -6.50 14.22 14.65
CA LYS A 205 -7.74 14.25 13.88
C LYS A 205 -7.89 12.98 13.03
N GLY A 206 -9.00 12.28 13.19
CA GLY A 206 -9.39 11.13 12.39
C GLY A 206 -9.10 9.81 13.09
N TYR A 207 -8.18 9.01 12.55
CA TYR A 207 -7.96 7.63 12.96
C TYR A 207 -7.53 7.48 14.43
N GLN A 208 -8.25 6.61 15.10
CA GLN A 208 -7.89 6.08 16.42
C GLN A 208 -8.16 4.58 16.38
N GLY A 209 -7.13 3.77 16.55
CA GLY A 209 -7.29 2.32 16.48
C GLY A 209 -5.98 1.56 16.41
N PRO A 210 -6.06 0.24 16.16
CA PRO A 210 -4.89 -0.61 16.09
C PRO A 210 -4.07 -0.34 14.83
N VAL A 211 -2.75 -0.49 14.96
CA VAL A 211 -1.78 -0.51 13.86
C VAL A 211 -0.89 -1.73 14.00
N VAL A 212 -0.41 -2.23 12.87
CA VAL A 212 0.63 -3.25 12.87
C VAL A 212 1.99 -2.58 12.74
N VAL A 213 2.88 -2.87 13.67
CA VAL A 213 4.25 -2.34 13.69
C VAL A 213 5.20 -3.40 13.16
N CYS A 214 5.89 -3.05 12.07
CA CYS A 214 6.92 -3.88 11.45
C CYS A 214 8.31 -3.28 11.68
N ALA A 215 9.30 -4.12 11.90
CA ALA A 215 10.70 -3.76 11.71
C ALA A 215 10.98 -3.61 10.21
N ILE A 216 11.84 -2.66 9.85
CA ILE A 216 12.29 -2.43 8.47
C ILE A 216 13.76 -2.78 8.36
N TYR A 217 14.11 -3.54 7.31
CA TYR A 217 15.49 -3.82 6.94
C TYR A 217 15.75 -3.29 5.54
N PHE A 218 16.76 -2.45 5.44
CA PHE A 218 17.16 -1.81 4.19
C PHE A 218 18.32 -2.57 3.55
N THR A 219 18.20 -2.92 2.27
CA THR A 219 19.24 -3.54 1.47
C THR A 219 19.43 -2.77 0.17
N PRO A 220 20.50 -1.97 0.02
CA PRO A 220 20.79 -1.30 -1.24
C PRO A 220 21.27 -2.32 -2.27
N VAL A 221 20.80 -2.21 -3.52
CA VAL A 221 21.12 -3.14 -4.61
C VAL A 221 21.98 -2.48 -5.67
N ALA A 222 21.60 -1.28 -6.13
CA ALA A 222 22.34 -0.51 -7.13
C ALA A 222 22.07 0.99 -6.98
N GLY A 223 22.87 1.82 -7.64
CA GLY A 223 22.69 3.27 -7.63
C GLY A 223 23.17 3.97 -6.35
N TYR A 224 23.77 3.26 -5.42
CA TYR A 224 24.31 3.80 -4.17
C TYR A 224 25.84 3.84 -4.18
N ILE A 225 26.40 4.60 -3.26
CA ILE A 225 27.85 4.63 -3.01
C ILE A 225 28.10 3.85 -1.72
N PRO A 226 28.82 2.70 -1.78
CA PRO A 226 28.97 1.78 -0.64
C PRO A 226 29.57 2.41 0.61
N ASP A 227 30.53 3.31 0.42
CA ASP A 227 31.28 3.90 1.53
C ASP A 227 30.62 5.10 2.19
N ARG A 228 29.45 5.52 1.71
CA ARG A 228 28.71 6.62 2.37
C ARG A 228 28.24 6.21 3.77
N PRO A 229 28.56 7.01 4.81
CA PRO A 229 28.21 6.67 6.19
C PRO A 229 26.72 6.38 6.40
N VAL A 230 25.84 7.15 5.72
CA VAL A 230 24.39 6.93 5.81
C VAL A 230 23.96 5.57 5.25
N ILE A 231 24.58 5.09 4.18
CA ILE A 231 24.30 3.77 3.60
C ILE A 231 24.73 2.67 4.56
N LYS A 232 25.98 2.75 5.06
CA LYS A 232 26.50 1.79 6.05
C LYS A 232 25.63 1.74 7.30
N TYR A 233 25.16 2.90 7.77
CA TYR A 233 24.27 3.00 8.91
C TYR A 233 22.94 2.30 8.64
N LEU A 234 22.24 2.65 7.54
CA LEU A 234 20.94 2.06 7.22
C LEU A 234 21.00 0.54 7.01
N VAL A 235 22.06 0.04 6.38
CA VAL A 235 22.30 -1.41 6.20
C VAL A 235 22.48 -2.12 7.54
N SER A 236 23.15 -1.49 8.50
CA SER A 236 23.40 -2.07 9.83
C SER A 236 22.25 -1.87 10.83
N ALA A 237 21.34 -0.92 10.57
CA ALA A 237 20.25 -0.58 11.48
C ALA A 237 19.28 -1.77 11.67
N ARG A 238 18.94 -2.06 12.94
CA ARG A 238 18.03 -3.15 13.33
C ARG A 238 16.81 -2.65 14.11
N ASN A 239 16.70 -1.34 14.28
CA ASN A 239 15.71 -0.67 15.11
C ASN A 239 14.87 0.36 14.32
N MET A 240 14.89 0.28 12.99
CA MET A 240 13.93 1.01 12.16
C MET A 240 12.57 0.35 12.24
N GLU A 241 11.53 1.16 12.36
CA GLU A 241 10.15 0.69 12.50
C GLU A 241 9.19 1.48 11.61
N ILE A 242 8.14 0.79 11.18
CA ILE A 242 7.00 1.41 10.51
C ILE A 242 5.71 0.87 11.15
N ALA A 243 4.82 1.76 11.54
CA ALA A 243 3.47 1.42 11.96
C ALA A 243 2.51 1.69 10.81
N PHE A 244 1.73 0.68 10.43
CA PHE A 244 0.77 0.77 9.35
C PHE A 244 -0.66 0.85 9.87
N ALA A 245 -1.44 1.80 9.33
CA ALA A 245 -2.88 1.94 9.54
C ALA A 245 -3.66 1.64 8.26
N PRO A 246 -4.92 1.19 8.36
CA PRO A 246 -5.70 0.79 7.20
C PRO A 246 -6.32 1.98 6.46
N VAL A 247 -6.41 1.87 5.14
CA VAL A 247 -7.32 2.68 4.33
C VAL A 247 -8.68 2.01 4.33
N ALA A 248 -9.67 2.65 4.95
CA ALA A 248 -11.00 2.08 5.13
C ALA A 248 -11.64 1.66 3.80
N GLY A 249 -12.32 0.50 3.82
CA GLY A 249 -12.93 -0.09 2.62
C GLY A 249 -11.94 -0.83 1.71
N THR A 250 -10.66 -0.89 2.06
CA THR A 250 -9.63 -1.55 1.25
C THR A 250 -8.81 -2.56 2.06
N ARG A 251 -7.94 -3.28 1.40
CA ARG A 251 -6.92 -4.11 2.05
C ARG A 251 -5.52 -3.47 1.96
N ILE A 252 -5.48 -2.16 1.79
CA ILE A 252 -4.25 -1.38 1.73
C ILE A 252 -3.99 -0.77 3.11
N LEU A 253 -2.76 -0.95 3.58
CA LEU A 253 -2.23 -0.30 4.76
C LEU A 253 -1.22 0.77 4.32
N VAL A 254 -1.22 1.89 5.03
CA VAL A 254 -0.28 2.99 4.78
C VAL A 254 0.46 3.39 6.04
N PRO A 255 1.66 3.97 5.94
CA PRO A 255 2.42 4.41 7.09
C PRO A 255 1.64 5.41 7.95
N PHE A 256 1.41 5.08 9.21
CA PHE A 256 0.96 6.01 10.23
C PHE A 256 2.15 6.67 10.92
N ARG A 257 3.19 5.88 11.23
CA ARG A 257 4.43 6.35 11.84
C ARG A 257 5.62 5.59 11.27
N VAL A 258 6.70 6.31 10.99
CA VAL A 258 8.00 5.75 10.61
C VAL A 258 9.04 6.25 11.62
N VAL A 259 9.86 5.36 12.15
CA VAL A 259 10.91 5.66 13.12
C VAL A 259 12.25 5.17 12.57
N ILE A 260 13.18 6.09 12.41
CA ILE A 260 14.55 5.81 11.95
C ILE A 260 15.51 6.41 12.97
N PRO A 261 16.13 5.62 13.83
CA PRO A 261 17.21 6.09 14.68
C PRO A 261 18.36 6.63 13.81
N THR A 262 18.92 7.74 14.18
CA THR A 262 20.07 8.37 13.48
C THR A 262 21.15 8.76 14.48
N TYR A 263 22.31 9.17 14.00
CA TYR A 263 23.40 9.69 14.84
C TYR A 263 23.02 10.99 15.57
N LEU A 264 22.02 11.72 15.05
CA LEU A 264 21.52 12.97 15.63
C LEU A 264 20.32 12.75 16.56
N GLY A 265 19.93 11.51 16.79
CA GLY A 265 18.74 11.13 17.53
C GLY A 265 17.70 10.43 16.65
N ILE A 266 16.51 10.26 17.19
CA ILE A 266 15.43 9.58 16.50
C ILE A 266 14.81 10.54 15.48
N ALA A 267 14.84 10.15 14.20
CA ALA A 267 14.01 10.74 13.16
C ALA A 267 12.67 10.02 13.13
N MET A 268 11.58 10.75 13.22
CA MET A 268 10.22 10.21 13.22
C MET A 268 9.34 11.02 12.26
N LEU A 269 8.54 10.30 11.49
CA LEU A 269 7.42 10.84 10.72
C LEU A 269 6.15 10.23 11.32
N GLU A 270 5.21 11.06 11.76
CA GLU A 270 3.98 10.57 12.37
C GLU A 270 2.76 11.35 11.86
N ALA A 271 1.65 10.64 11.65
CA ALA A 271 0.40 11.23 11.21
C ALA A 271 -0.24 12.04 12.35
N THR A 272 -0.41 13.33 12.14
CA THR A 272 -1.19 14.23 13.00
C THR A 272 -2.66 14.24 12.59
N GLN A 273 -2.95 14.09 11.29
CA GLN A 273 -4.28 13.83 10.77
C GLN A 273 -4.26 12.55 9.94
N PHE A 274 -5.29 11.70 10.10
CA PHE A 274 -5.43 10.48 9.32
C PHE A 274 -6.92 10.18 9.13
N ILE A 275 -7.51 10.76 8.08
CA ILE A 275 -8.93 10.60 7.77
C ILE A 275 -9.05 9.60 6.64
N THR A 276 -9.68 8.48 6.92
CA THR A 276 -9.92 7.43 5.94
C THR A 276 -11.42 7.13 5.83
N THR A 277 -11.91 7.02 4.60
CA THR A 277 -13.31 6.77 4.30
C THR A 277 -13.45 5.68 3.25
N PRO A 278 -14.35 4.70 3.45
CA PRO A 278 -14.69 3.77 2.39
C PRO A 278 -15.47 4.54 1.31
N THR A 279 -15.19 4.25 0.05
CA THR A 279 -15.94 4.79 -1.07
C THR A 279 -16.99 3.77 -1.50
N PRO A 280 -18.27 4.13 -1.62
CA PRO A 280 -19.29 3.19 -2.11
C PRO A 280 -18.99 2.77 -3.56
N PRO A 281 -19.28 1.51 -3.94
CA PRO A 281 -19.12 1.04 -5.31
C PRO A 281 -19.85 1.96 -6.30
N ARG A 282 -19.24 2.23 -7.45
CA ARG A 282 -19.94 2.92 -8.53
C ARG A 282 -21.12 2.05 -8.98
N VAL A 283 -22.35 2.53 -8.76
CA VAL A 283 -23.51 1.91 -9.35
C VAL A 283 -23.39 2.08 -10.87
N ALA A 284 -23.25 0.96 -11.59
CA ALA A 284 -23.29 1.00 -13.04
C ALA A 284 -24.60 1.66 -13.48
N LYS A 285 -24.50 2.78 -14.18
CA LYS A 285 -25.68 3.36 -14.84
C LYS A 285 -26.11 2.34 -15.89
N THR A 286 -27.19 1.63 -15.63
CA THR A 286 -27.93 0.88 -16.66
C THR A 286 -28.47 1.90 -17.66
N ASN A 287 -27.88 1.93 -18.83
CA ASN A 287 -28.44 2.63 -19.99
C ASN A 287 -29.56 1.78 -20.60
#